data_880d97e6c580e74eaba8f55febbac352
#
_entry.id   880d97e6c580e74eaba8f55febbac352
#
_cell.length_a   1.000
_cell.length_b   1.000
_cell.length_c   1.000
_cell.angle_alpha   90.00
_cell.angle_beta   90.00
_cell.angle_gamma   90.00
#
_symmetry.space_group_name_H-M   'P 1'
#
loop_
_entity.id
_entity.type
_entity.pdbx_description
1 polymer ?
#
loop_
_entity_poly.entity_id
_entity_poly.type
_entity_poly.pdbx_seq_one_letter_code
_entity_poly.pdbx_strand_id
1 'polypeptide(L)'
;MVQRNAKPENEIKAIIEAWADAVRRHDLSGILAHHEQDILMFDVPPPLQSRGIDEYKKTWDLFFKYHKPSQAFDIEELAITAGKDVAFATAIMRCGSGTFSGPPEKGGFLFRLTIGLRNADGDWRIAHEHHSVPSTD
;
A
#
# COMPACT_ATOMS: atom_id res chain seq x y z
N MET A 1 18.43 13.50 27.46
CA MET A 1 17.99 12.26 26.91
C MET A 1 17.72 12.36 25.42
N VAL A 2 18.13 11.38 24.73
CA VAL A 2 17.93 11.38 23.28
C VAL A 2 16.50 10.96 22.95
N GLN A 3 15.84 11.79 22.18
CA GLN A 3 14.52 11.46 21.69
C GLN A 3 14.64 10.35 20.64
N ARG A 4 13.90 9.29 20.81
CA ARG A 4 13.91 8.23 19.84
C ARG A 4 13.38 8.74 18.50
N ASN A 5 13.86 8.15 17.42
CA ASN A 5 13.46 8.55 16.08
C ASN A 5 12.16 7.88 15.70
N ALA A 6 11.14 8.07 16.53
CA ALA A 6 9.81 7.57 16.23
C ALA A 6 9.09 8.44 15.23
N LYS A 7 9.56 9.68 15.04
CA LYS A 7 8.87 10.61 14.15
C LYS A 7 8.82 10.14 12.71
N PRO A 8 9.93 9.65 12.10
CA PRO A 8 9.83 9.14 10.74
C PRO A 8 8.85 7.98 10.61
N GLU A 9 8.86 7.06 11.58
CA GLU A 9 7.94 5.93 11.54
C GLU A 9 6.50 6.37 11.70
N ASN A 10 6.25 7.38 12.54
CA ASN A 10 4.89 7.91 12.70
C ASN A 10 4.42 8.63 11.44
N GLU A 11 5.31 9.37 10.79
CA GLU A 11 4.98 10.03 9.54
C GLU A 11 4.66 9.03 8.44
N ILE A 12 5.47 7.98 8.33
CA ILE A 12 5.26 6.93 7.34
C ILE A 12 3.96 6.19 7.61
N LYS A 13 3.70 5.88 8.88
CA LYS A 13 2.45 5.23 9.26
C LYS A 13 1.24 6.04 8.82
N ALA A 14 1.29 7.35 9.04
CA ALA A 14 0.18 8.23 8.65
C ALA A 14 0.00 8.23 7.13
N ILE A 15 1.10 8.22 6.36
CA ILE A 15 1.03 8.17 4.91
C ILE A 15 0.38 6.86 4.45
N ILE A 16 0.78 5.74 5.03
CA ILE A 16 0.26 4.43 4.64
C ILE A 16 -1.22 4.31 5.03
N GLU A 17 -1.58 4.78 6.22
CA GLU A 17 -2.98 4.73 6.66
C GLU A 17 -3.86 5.61 5.79
N ALA A 18 -3.37 6.80 5.41
CA ALA A 18 -4.12 7.69 4.52
C ALA A 18 -4.28 7.06 3.14
N TRP A 19 -3.25 6.39 2.65
CA TRP A 19 -3.31 5.67 1.38
C TRP A 19 -4.36 4.56 1.42
N ALA A 20 -4.36 3.75 2.46
CA ALA A 20 -5.33 2.65 2.58
C ALA A 20 -6.75 3.20 2.66
N ASP A 21 -6.95 4.30 3.39
CA ASP A 21 -8.25 4.92 3.47
C ASP A 21 -8.71 5.48 2.13
N ALA A 22 -7.78 6.08 1.38
CA ALA A 22 -8.10 6.61 0.05
C ALA A 22 -8.48 5.48 -0.90
N VAL A 23 -7.78 4.35 -0.83
CA VAL A 23 -8.15 3.17 -1.65
C VAL A 23 -9.56 2.71 -1.29
N ARG A 24 -9.84 2.60 0.00
CA ARG A 24 -11.15 2.14 0.47
C ARG A 24 -12.26 3.03 -0.07
N ARG A 25 -12.03 4.33 -0.14
CA ARG A 25 -13.03 5.30 -0.61
C ARG A 25 -12.99 5.54 -2.12
N HIS A 26 -12.06 4.89 -2.83
CA HIS A 26 -11.83 5.13 -4.27
C HIS A 26 -11.44 6.59 -4.56
N ASP A 27 -10.69 7.20 -3.66
CA ASP A 27 -10.19 8.56 -3.82
C ASP A 27 -8.83 8.51 -4.52
N LEU A 28 -8.84 8.58 -5.85
CA LEU A 28 -7.62 8.42 -6.63
C LEU A 28 -6.56 9.47 -6.27
N SER A 29 -6.98 10.71 -6.08
CA SER A 29 -6.04 11.77 -5.68
C SER A 29 -5.32 11.42 -4.38
N GLY A 30 -6.06 10.90 -3.41
CA GLY A 30 -5.47 10.49 -2.14
C GLY A 30 -4.55 9.29 -2.29
N ILE A 31 -4.89 8.37 -3.20
CA ILE A 31 -4.04 7.21 -3.48
C ILE A 31 -2.70 7.66 -4.05
N LEU A 32 -2.71 8.63 -4.96
CA LEU A 32 -1.49 9.08 -5.62
C LEU A 32 -0.64 10.01 -4.76
N ALA A 33 -1.20 10.55 -3.68
CA ALA A 33 -0.47 11.45 -2.80
C ALA A 33 0.76 10.77 -2.22
N HIS A 34 1.83 11.50 -2.03
CA HIS A 34 3.07 11.03 -1.43
C HIS A 34 3.76 9.91 -2.22
N HIS A 35 3.43 9.77 -3.50
CA HIS A 35 4.10 8.79 -4.37
C HIS A 35 5.07 9.51 -5.30
N GLU A 36 6.21 8.86 -5.58
CA GLU A 36 7.17 9.38 -6.54
C GLU A 36 6.62 9.27 -7.96
N GLN A 37 7.04 10.19 -8.81
CA GLN A 37 6.61 10.18 -10.22
C GLN A 37 7.02 8.90 -10.93
N ASP A 38 8.16 8.33 -10.56
CA ASP A 38 8.66 7.12 -11.21
C ASP A 38 8.51 5.89 -10.31
N ILE A 39 7.45 5.86 -9.53
CA ILE A 39 7.16 4.70 -8.67
C ILE A 39 7.22 3.40 -9.46
N LEU A 40 7.76 2.36 -8.82
CA LEU A 40 7.80 1.01 -9.38
C LEU A 40 6.86 0.13 -8.58
N MET A 41 5.93 -0.53 -9.26
CA MET A 41 4.97 -1.40 -8.60
C MET A 41 4.99 -2.78 -9.20
N PHE A 42 4.97 -3.79 -8.33
CA PHE A 42 4.75 -5.19 -8.69
C PHE A 42 3.39 -5.58 -8.12
N ASP A 43 2.50 -5.99 -8.99
CA ASP A 43 1.15 -6.32 -8.56
C ASP A 43 0.83 -7.77 -8.91
N VAL A 44 -0.23 -8.29 -8.32
CA VAL A 44 -0.66 -9.67 -8.57
C VAL A 44 -1.10 -9.87 -10.01
N PRO A 45 -2.00 -9.02 -10.57
CA PRO A 45 -2.35 -9.18 -11.98
C PRO A 45 -1.28 -8.62 -12.89
N PRO A 46 -1.25 -9.06 -14.16
CA PRO A 46 -0.34 -8.46 -15.13
C PRO A 46 -0.58 -6.96 -15.26
N PRO A 47 0.43 -6.21 -15.71
CA PRO A 47 1.69 -6.65 -16.32
C PRO A 47 2.74 -7.05 -15.29
N LEU A 48 3.90 -7.50 -15.76
CA LEU A 48 5.00 -7.91 -14.89
C LEU A 48 5.38 -6.83 -13.89
N GLN A 49 5.37 -5.59 -14.34
CA GLN A 49 5.61 -4.44 -13.47
C GLN A 49 4.94 -3.21 -14.06
N SER A 50 4.69 -2.23 -13.21
CA SER A 50 4.20 -0.92 -13.62
C SER A 50 5.21 0.12 -13.14
N ARG A 51 5.65 0.97 -14.05
CA ARG A 51 6.63 2.00 -13.72
C ARG A 51 6.05 3.37 -14.05
N GLY A 52 6.17 4.27 -13.10
CA GLY A 52 5.69 5.64 -13.24
C GLY A 52 4.28 5.80 -12.73
N ILE A 53 3.96 7.05 -12.38
CA ILE A 53 2.69 7.36 -11.71
C ILE A 53 1.49 7.07 -12.63
N ASP A 54 1.68 7.24 -13.94
CA ASP A 54 0.57 6.99 -14.86
C ASP A 54 0.22 5.50 -14.95
N GLU A 55 1.25 4.64 -14.97
CA GLU A 55 1.01 3.19 -14.97
C GLU A 55 0.46 2.74 -13.63
N TYR A 56 0.96 3.31 -12.55
CA TYR A 56 0.46 3.04 -11.21
C TYR A 56 -1.03 3.38 -11.11
N LYS A 57 -1.42 4.52 -11.65
CA LYS A 57 -2.82 4.93 -11.68
C LYS A 57 -3.69 3.90 -12.39
N LYS A 58 -3.20 3.35 -13.49
CA LYS A 58 -3.97 2.35 -14.25
C LYS A 58 -4.24 1.10 -13.44
N THR A 59 -3.34 0.72 -12.54
CA THR A 59 -3.57 -0.46 -11.70
C THR A 59 -4.77 -0.22 -10.78
N TRP A 60 -4.94 1.00 -10.29
CA TRP A 60 -6.08 1.32 -9.44
C TRP A 60 -7.37 1.45 -10.23
N ASP A 61 -7.30 2.00 -11.44
CA ASP A 61 -8.50 2.02 -12.31
C ASP A 61 -9.01 0.61 -12.55
N LEU A 62 -8.11 -0.35 -12.77
CA LEU A 62 -8.51 -1.75 -12.93
C LEU A 62 -9.08 -2.31 -11.63
N PHE A 63 -8.43 -2.03 -10.51
CA PHE A 63 -8.86 -2.51 -9.20
C PHE A 63 -10.29 -2.05 -8.89
N PHE A 64 -10.62 -0.79 -9.22
CA PHE A 64 -11.94 -0.23 -8.91
C PHE A 64 -13.07 -0.92 -9.66
N LYS A 65 -12.77 -1.68 -10.70
CA LYS A 65 -13.79 -2.46 -11.40
C LYS A 65 -14.26 -3.64 -10.56
N TYR A 66 -13.46 -4.07 -9.59
CA TYR A 66 -13.74 -5.27 -8.80
C TYR A 66 -13.95 -4.99 -7.32
N HIS A 67 -13.57 -3.81 -6.87
CA HIS A 67 -13.70 -3.41 -5.46
C HIS A 67 -14.69 -2.26 -5.35
N LYS A 68 -15.62 -2.38 -4.41
CA LYS A 68 -16.62 -1.33 -4.14
C LYS A 68 -16.23 -0.58 -2.88
N PRO A 69 -16.58 0.71 -2.78
CA PRO A 69 -16.19 1.50 -1.61
C PRO A 69 -16.64 0.93 -0.26
N SER A 70 -17.71 0.13 -0.24
CA SER A 70 -18.16 -0.49 1.01
C SER A 70 -17.37 -1.72 1.40
N GLN A 71 -16.49 -2.20 0.54
CA GLN A 71 -15.71 -3.40 0.82
C GLN A 71 -14.41 -3.07 1.54
N ALA A 72 -13.83 -4.08 2.17
CA ALA A 72 -12.63 -3.89 2.96
C ALA A 72 -11.42 -3.52 2.12
N PHE A 73 -10.58 -2.68 2.67
CA PHE A 73 -9.20 -2.49 2.27
C PHE A 73 -8.49 -2.02 3.52
N ASP A 74 -8.17 -2.97 4.37
CA ASP A 74 -7.78 -2.70 5.76
C ASP A 74 -6.39 -3.23 6.04
N ILE A 75 -5.67 -2.50 6.88
CA ILE A 75 -4.35 -2.91 7.36
C ILE A 75 -4.55 -3.82 8.56
N GLU A 76 -4.17 -5.09 8.43
CA GLU A 76 -4.27 -6.07 9.53
C GLU A 76 -2.99 -6.07 10.36
N GLU A 77 -1.83 -5.94 9.71
CA GLU A 77 -0.54 -5.86 10.39
C GLU A 77 0.31 -4.84 9.64
N LEU A 78 1.12 -4.10 10.37
CA LEU A 78 2.00 -3.10 9.77
C LEU A 78 3.26 -3.00 10.60
N ALA A 79 4.42 -3.11 9.94
CA ALA A 79 5.71 -2.92 10.57
C ALA A 79 6.53 -1.97 9.70
N ILE A 80 7.13 -0.97 10.31
CA ILE A 80 7.88 0.07 9.61
C ILE A 80 9.31 0.10 10.15
N THR A 81 10.28 0.09 9.24
CA THR A 81 11.69 0.26 9.56
C THR A 81 12.20 1.47 8.81
N ALA A 82 12.57 2.52 9.53
CA ALA A 82 12.95 3.77 8.90
C ALA A 82 14.38 4.13 9.24
N GLY A 83 15.16 4.44 8.21
CA GLY A 83 16.44 5.09 8.34
C GLY A 83 16.29 6.58 8.11
N LYS A 84 17.41 7.24 7.87
CA LYS A 84 17.43 8.67 7.65
C LYS A 84 16.88 9.03 6.27
N ASP A 85 17.26 8.26 5.26
CA ASP A 85 16.96 8.60 3.87
C ASP A 85 16.01 7.62 3.19
N VAL A 86 15.93 6.40 3.70
CA VAL A 86 15.08 5.37 3.14
C VAL A 86 14.41 4.60 4.24
N ALA A 87 13.30 3.98 3.88
CA ALA A 87 12.53 3.16 4.81
C ALA A 87 11.84 2.05 4.04
N PHE A 88 11.44 1.03 4.76
CA PHE A 88 10.52 0.06 4.19
C PHE A 88 9.44 -0.29 5.21
N ALA A 89 8.32 -0.72 4.70
CA ALA A 89 7.22 -1.18 5.52
C ALA A 89 6.71 -2.50 4.97
N THR A 90 6.30 -3.39 5.87
CA THR A 90 5.62 -4.61 5.49
C THR A 90 4.24 -4.60 6.12
N ALA A 91 3.27 -5.13 5.39
CA ALA A 91 1.89 -5.15 5.87
C ALA A 91 1.18 -6.41 5.40
N ILE A 92 0.22 -6.82 6.19
CA ILE A 92 -0.79 -7.79 5.77
C ILE A 92 -2.08 -7.00 5.63
N MET A 93 -2.70 -7.11 4.46
CA MET A 93 -3.88 -6.35 4.11
C MET A 93 -5.07 -7.27 3.90
N ARG A 94 -6.25 -6.78 4.24
CA ARG A 94 -7.51 -7.47 3.94
C ARG A 94 -8.23 -6.67 2.88
N CYS A 95 -8.69 -7.37 1.84
CA CYS A 95 -9.29 -6.71 0.68
C CYS A 95 -10.57 -7.44 0.25
N GLY A 96 -11.58 -6.66 -0.15
CA GLY A 96 -12.79 -7.19 -0.74
C GLY A 96 -13.77 -7.76 0.25
N SER A 97 -14.71 -8.55 -0.24
CA SER A 97 -15.75 -9.13 0.60
C SER A 97 -15.96 -10.63 0.35
N GLY A 98 -15.20 -11.21 -0.56
CA GLY A 98 -15.34 -12.64 -0.83
C GLY A 98 -14.56 -13.47 0.17
N THR A 99 -14.60 -14.78 -0.06
CA THR A 99 -13.91 -15.74 0.81
C THR A 99 -12.75 -16.38 0.08
N PHE A 100 -12.09 -15.58 -0.74
CA PHE A 100 -10.96 -16.05 -1.54
C PHE A 100 -9.91 -16.70 -0.66
N SER A 101 -9.55 -16.03 0.43
CA SER A 101 -8.70 -16.61 1.46
C SER A 101 -8.95 -15.82 2.75
N GLY A 102 -8.58 -16.42 3.86
CA GLY A 102 -8.81 -15.82 5.16
C GLY A 102 -10.11 -16.27 5.80
N PRO A 103 -10.37 -15.83 7.02
CA PRO A 103 -11.56 -16.27 7.76
C PRO A 103 -12.84 -15.77 7.12
N PRO A 104 -13.79 -16.65 6.85
CA PRO A 104 -15.04 -16.25 6.21
C PRO A 104 -15.81 -15.18 6.99
N GLU A 105 -15.71 -15.22 8.30
CA GLU A 105 -16.49 -14.29 9.14
C GLU A 105 -16.07 -12.85 8.96
N LYS A 106 -14.83 -12.60 8.46
CA LYS A 106 -14.35 -11.24 8.20
C LYS A 106 -14.53 -10.80 6.76
N GLY A 107 -14.75 -11.75 5.88
CA GLY A 107 -14.86 -11.45 4.45
C GLY A 107 -13.54 -11.05 3.83
N GLY A 108 -13.51 -11.06 2.51
CA GLY A 108 -12.33 -10.67 1.76
C GLY A 108 -11.22 -11.70 1.79
N PHE A 109 -10.07 -11.28 1.33
CA PHE A 109 -8.87 -12.12 1.31
C PHE A 109 -7.69 -11.30 1.82
N LEU A 110 -6.65 -12.02 2.22
CA LEU A 110 -5.42 -11.38 2.73
C LEU A 110 -4.38 -11.35 1.61
N PHE A 111 -3.64 -10.24 1.53
CA PHE A 111 -2.50 -10.17 0.65
C PHE A 111 -1.34 -9.50 1.37
N ARG A 112 -0.14 -9.68 0.82
CA ARG A 112 1.08 -9.14 1.40
C ARG A 112 1.47 -7.87 0.67
N LEU A 113 1.92 -6.88 1.43
CA LEU A 113 2.32 -5.59 0.90
C LEU A 113 3.68 -5.22 1.45
N THR A 114 4.59 -4.82 0.55
CA THR A 114 5.85 -4.21 0.94
C THR A 114 5.91 -2.84 0.28
N ILE A 115 6.30 -1.84 1.05
CA ILE A 115 6.39 -0.46 0.57
C ILE A 115 7.81 0.03 0.82
N GLY A 116 8.46 0.54 -0.24
CA GLY A 116 9.75 1.22 -0.12
C GLY A 116 9.54 2.72 -0.19
N LEU A 117 10.20 3.47 0.69
CA LEU A 117 10.02 4.91 0.77
C LEU A 117 11.38 5.61 0.75
N ARG A 118 11.38 6.86 0.26
CA ARG A 118 12.54 7.74 0.31
C ARG A 118 12.16 9.03 1.01
N ASN A 119 13.13 9.59 1.73
CA ASN A 119 12.97 10.89 2.35
C ASN A 119 13.63 11.93 1.43
N ALA A 120 12.81 12.80 0.84
CA ALA A 120 13.26 13.88 0.00
C ALA A 120 13.10 15.19 0.76
N ASP A 121 14.16 15.63 1.41
CA ASP A 121 14.18 16.90 2.15
C ASP A 121 13.09 16.99 3.22
N GLY A 122 12.93 15.89 3.97
CA GLY A 122 11.94 15.83 5.04
C GLY A 122 10.57 15.34 4.60
N ASP A 123 10.40 15.09 3.31
CA ASP A 123 9.13 14.65 2.74
C ASP A 123 9.24 13.20 2.33
N TRP A 124 8.61 12.32 3.10
CA TRP A 124 8.63 10.89 2.79
C TRP A 124 7.72 10.58 1.62
N ARG A 125 8.26 9.84 0.64
CA ARG A 125 7.51 9.47 -0.56
C ARG A 125 7.63 7.99 -0.81
N ILE A 126 6.55 7.42 -1.30
CA ILE A 126 6.51 6.00 -1.66
C ILE A 126 7.16 5.85 -3.04
N ALA A 127 8.21 5.05 -3.09
CA ALA A 127 8.98 4.81 -4.31
C ALA A 127 8.69 3.44 -4.89
N HIS A 128 8.15 2.52 -4.09
CA HIS A 128 7.95 1.13 -4.52
C HIS A 128 6.83 0.50 -3.71
N GLU A 129 5.99 -0.27 -4.40
CA GLU A 129 4.99 -1.13 -3.77
C GLU A 129 5.07 -2.51 -4.40
N HIS A 130 4.91 -3.53 -3.57
CA HIS A 130 4.87 -4.91 -4.03
C HIS A 130 3.70 -5.61 -3.33
N HIS A 131 2.72 -6.02 -4.11
CA HIS A 131 1.54 -6.72 -3.64
C HIS A 131 1.63 -8.18 -4.08
N SER A 132 1.40 -9.10 -3.17
CA SER A 132 1.48 -10.52 -3.53
C SER A 132 0.54 -11.35 -2.68
N VAL A 133 0.23 -12.53 -3.20
CA VAL A 133 -0.51 -13.55 -2.47
C VAL A 133 0.27 -14.84 -2.58
N PRO A 134 0.11 -15.75 -1.60
CA PRO A 134 0.75 -17.06 -1.74
C PRO A 134 0.18 -17.82 -2.93
N SER A 135 0.99 -18.63 -3.56
CA SER A 135 0.51 -19.53 -4.61
C SER A 135 -0.45 -20.55 -3.99
N THR A 136 -1.49 -20.87 -4.73
CA THR A 136 -2.50 -21.81 -4.25
C THR A 136 -2.42 -23.17 -4.91
N ASP A 137 -1.52 -23.38 -5.85
CA ASP A 137 -1.38 -24.69 -6.52
C ASP A 137 -0.36 -25.60 -5.88
#